data_084a3bd2b80bea800525d06b53e72a5a
#
_entry.id   084a3bd2b80bea800525d06b53e72a5a
#
_cell.length_a   1.000
_cell.length_b   1.000
_cell.length_c   1.000
_cell.angle_alpha   90.00
_cell.angle_beta   90.00
_cell.angle_gamma   90.00
#
_symmetry.space_group_name_H-M   'P 1'
#
loop_
_entity.id
_entity.type
_entity.pdbx_description
1 polymer ?
#
loop_
_entity_poly.entity_id
_entity_poly.type
_entity_poly.pdbx_seq_one_letter_code
_entity_poly.pdbx_strand_id
1 'polypeptide(L)'
;GPKLTLVGKGVCFDTGGLNIKPGASMGLMKKDMGGAAAVLGLAHMIMALGLKVQLRVLIPAVENSIGGNAFRPQDILTSRKGLTVEINNTDAEGRLVLADALAYADEDSPDQIISMATLTGAARVAVGPDIAPFFTDDDDLADALTTAARAVADPVWRMPFHDPYEAMIEPGVADLDNAPKGGFAGATTAALFLRRFVSAAPYTHFDIYGWQPTAAPARPKGGVGQGTRTLLQALPDIMGL
;
A
#
# COMPACT_ATOMS: atom_id res chain seq x y z
N GLY A 1 15.02 21.03 -0.57
CA GLY A 1 14.09 20.44 -1.52
C GLY A 1 12.77 20.04 -0.88
N PRO A 2 11.77 19.67 -1.67
CA PRO A 2 10.49 19.23 -1.16
C PRO A 2 10.60 17.95 -0.34
N LYS A 3 9.64 17.75 0.57
CA LYS A 3 9.59 16.61 1.47
C LYS A 3 8.81 15.46 0.84
N LEU A 4 9.45 14.32 0.63
CA LEU A 4 8.84 13.08 0.14
C LEU A 4 8.88 12.01 1.23
N THR A 5 7.72 11.49 1.61
CA THR A 5 7.65 10.34 2.52
C THR A 5 7.15 9.10 1.78
N LEU A 6 7.95 8.05 1.79
CA LEU A 6 7.62 6.73 1.24
C LEU A 6 7.24 5.80 2.39
N VAL A 7 6.12 5.09 2.24
CA VAL A 7 5.63 4.12 3.24
C VAL A 7 5.49 2.76 2.58
N GLY A 8 6.16 1.73 3.09
CA GLY A 8 6.15 0.39 2.50
C GLY A 8 5.65 -0.69 3.45
N LYS A 9 4.61 -1.45 3.07
CA LYS A 9 4.17 -2.62 3.85
C LYS A 9 5.33 -3.61 4.00
N GLY A 10 5.72 -3.89 5.25
CA GLY A 10 6.84 -4.76 5.61
C GLY A 10 6.40 -6.00 6.39
N VAL A 11 5.29 -6.65 6.01
CA VAL A 11 4.89 -7.90 6.63
C VAL A 11 5.81 -9.02 6.15
N CYS A 12 6.71 -9.46 7.03
CA CYS A 12 7.79 -10.41 6.67
C CYS A 12 7.24 -11.78 6.30
N PHE A 13 6.17 -12.21 6.96
CA PHE A 13 5.36 -13.36 6.59
C PHE A 13 3.92 -13.14 7.08
N ASP A 14 2.94 -13.55 6.26
CA ASP A 14 1.53 -13.40 6.58
C ASP A 14 0.82 -14.75 6.62
N THR A 15 0.48 -15.22 7.82
CA THR A 15 -0.32 -16.43 8.01
C THR A 15 -1.82 -16.19 7.92
N GLY A 16 -2.24 -14.91 7.90
CA GLY A 16 -3.63 -14.48 8.10
C GLY A 16 -3.99 -14.26 9.57
N GLY A 17 -3.09 -14.55 10.50
CA GLY A 17 -3.40 -14.54 11.92
C GLY A 17 -4.43 -15.64 12.27
N LEU A 18 -5.37 -15.34 13.16
CA LEU A 18 -6.41 -16.30 13.54
C LEU A 18 -7.44 -16.59 12.44
N ASN A 19 -7.63 -15.66 11.49
CA ASN A 19 -8.32 -15.92 10.21
C ASN A 19 -7.31 -16.52 9.22
N ILE A 20 -6.81 -17.73 9.54
CA ILE A 20 -5.70 -18.39 8.87
C ILE A 20 -5.93 -18.56 7.36
N LYS A 21 -4.93 -18.21 6.57
CA LYS A 21 -4.97 -18.38 5.11
C LYS A 21 -5.03 -19.86 4.70
N PRO A 22 -5.72 -20.19 3.61
CA PRO A 22 -5.55 -21.48 2.94
C PRO A 22 -4.09 -21.73 2.56
N GLY A 23 -3.60 -22.96 2.69
CA GLY A 23 -2.20 -23.32 2.43
C GLY A 23 -1.67 -22.89 1.06
N ALA A 24 -2.51 -22.97 0.02
CA ALA A 24 -2.16 -22.53 -1.33
C ALA A 24 -1.88 -21.02 -1.42
N SER A 25 -2.56 -20.20 -0.61
CA SER A 25 -2.33 -18.75 -0.54
C SER A 25 -1.16 -18.42 0.38
N MET A 26 -1.06 -19.10 1.52
CA MET A 26 -0.03 -18.85 2.53
C MET A 26 1.39 -19.12 2.01
N GLY A 27 1.59 -20.14 1.20
CA GLY A 27 2.92 -20.53 0.70
C GLY A 27 3.69 -19.43 -0.03
N LEU A 28 2.98 -18.40 -0.52
CA LEU A 28 3.59 -17.26 -1.21
C LEU A 28 3.82 -16.04 -0.30
N MET A 29 3.40 -16.07 0.96
CA MET A 29 3.34 -14.88 1.82
C MET A 29 4.70 -14.36 2.30
N LYS A 30 5.81 -15.02 1.97
CA LYS A 30 7.15 -14.42 2.03
C LYS A 30 7.31 -13.17 1.15
N LYS A 31 6.41 -12.96 0.16
CA LYS A 31 6.35 -11.77 -0.69
C LYS A 31 5.64 -10.57 -0.03
N ASP A 32 5.03 -10.75 1.14
CA ASP A 32 4.13 -9.76 1.71
C ASP A 32 4.83 -8.52 2.28
N MET A 33 6.12 -8.50 2.15
CA MET A 33 7.03 -7.35 2.32
C MET A 33 7.36 -6.64 1.00
N GLY A 34 6.67 -6.95 -0.09
CA GLY A 34 6.91 -6.39 -1.41
C GLY A 34 6.76 -4.88 -1.49
N GLY A 35 5.87 -4.31 -0.67
CA GLY A 35 5.73 -2.85 -0.53
C GLY A 35 6.99 -2.21 0.06
N ALA A 36 7.54 -2.78 1.14
CA ALA A 36 8.79 -2.32 1.74
C ALA A 36 9.96 -2.46 0.77
N ALA A 37 10.07 -3.59 0.06
CA ALA A 37 11.10 -3.80 -0.95
C ALA A 37 11.03 -2.77 -2.08
N ALA A 38 9.81 -2.45 -2.55
CA ALA A 38 9.57 -1.46 -3.59
C ALA A 38 10.01 -0.05 -3.15
N VAL A 39 9.59 0.41 -1.96
CA VAL A 39 9.98 1.76 -1.47
C VAL A 39 11.46 1.85 -1.13
N LEU A 40 12.10 0.79 -0.64
CA LEU A 40 13.56 0.76 -0.43
C LEU A 40 14.32 0.85 -1.75
N GLY A 41 13.87 0.10 -2.77
CA GLY A 41 14.44 0.18 -4.11
C GLY A 41 14.30 1.57 -4.72
N LEU A 42 13.13 2.19 -4.58
CA LEU A 42 12.88 3.56 -5.04
C LEU A 42 13.77 4.56 -4.29
N ALA A 43 13.85 4.47 -2.96
CA ALA A 43 14.70 5.33 -2.15
C ALA A 43 16.19 5.22 -2.55
N HIS A 44 16.66 3.99 -2.80
CA HIS A 44 18.01 3.77 -3.29
C HIS A 44 18.25 4.49 -4.62
N MET A 45 17.33 4.38 -5.58
CA MET A 45 17.46 5.05 -6.88
C MET A 45 17.42 6.57 -6.76
N ILE A 46 16.53 7.14 -5.92
CA ILE A 46 16.45 8.58 -5.63
C ILE A 46 17.80 9.10 -5.09
N MET A 47 18.37 8.41 -4.12
CA MET A 47 19.67 8.77 -3.53
C MET A 47 20.82 8.62 -4.53
N ALA A 48 20.84 7.54 -5.30
CA ALA A 48 21.88 7.29 -6.29
C ALA A 48 21.90 8.34 -7.42
N LEU A 49 20.73 8.83 -7.82
CA LEU A 49 20.60 9.89 -8.81
C LEU A 49 20.75 11.30 -8.22
N GLY A 50 20.84 11.43 -6.90
CA GLY A 50 21.03 12.70 -6.23
C GLY A 50 19.84 13.66 -6.37
N LEU A 51 18.60 13.14 -6.49
CA LEU A 51 17.41 13.96 -6.58
C LEU A 51 17.29 14.85 -5.34
N LYS A 52 16.93 16.12 -5.54
CA LYS A 52 16.97 17.15 -4.49
C LYS A 52 15.69 17.16 -3.65
N VAL A 53 15.39 16.04 -2.99
CA VAL A 53 14.25 15.85 -2.08
C VAL A 53 14.72 15.60 -0.64
N GLN A 54 13.92 16.00 0.33
CA GLN A 54 14.04 15.54 1.71
C GLN A 54 13.29 14.21 1.82
N LEU A 55 14.05 13.10 1.71
CA LEU A 55 13.48 11.76 1.64
C LEU A 55 13.34 11.16 3.03
N ARG A 56 12.13 10.68 3.36
CA ARG A 56 11.85 9.84 4.52
C ARG A 56 11.26 8.51 4.05
N VAL A 57 11.67 7.41 4.67
CA VAL A 57 11.14 6.07 4.39
C VAL A 57 10.64 5.45 5.70
N LEU A 58 9.39 4.99 5.70
CA LEU A 58 8.77 4.30 6.83
C LEU A 58 8.38 2.88 6.43
N ILE A 59 8.82 1.92 7.23
CA ILE A 59 8.54 0.50 7.00
C ILE A 59 7.99 -0.10 8.28
N PRO A 60 6.67 -0.30 8.40
CA PRO A 60 6.10 -1.09 9.48
C PRO A 60 6.46 -2.57 9.23
N ALA A 61 7.53 -3.03 9.90
CA ALA A 61 8.06 -4.39 9.75
C ALA A 61 7.51 -5.27 10.86
N VAL A 62 6.67 -6.23 10.49
CA VAL A 62 6.00 -7.16 11.41
C VAL A 62 5.85 -8.54 10.77
N GLU A 63 5.46 -9.51 11.57
CA GLU A 63 4.97 -10.82 11.13
C GLU A 63 3.52 -10.98 11.60
N ASN A 64 2.60 -11.34 10.70
CA ASN A 64 1.24 -11.69 11.06
C ASN A 64 1.19 -13.20 11.36
N SER A 65 1.25 -13.55 12.63
CA SER A 65 1.41 -14.94 13.07
C SER A 65 0.40 -15.34 14.13
N ILE A 66 0.18 -16.65 14.26
CA ILE A 66 -0.67 -17.23 15.29
C ILE A 66 0.13 -17.26 16.59
N GLY A 67 -0.44 -16.71 17.66
CA GLY A 67 0.21 -16.67 18.98
C GLY A 67 -0.76 -16.34 20.08
N GLY A 68 -0.34 -16.53 21.32
CA GLY A 68 -1.18 -16.27 22.50
C GLY A 68 -1.53 -14.79 22.70
N ASN A 69 -0.74 -13.88 22.12
CA ASN A 69 -0.95 -12.43 22.14
C ASN A 69 -1.42 -11.86 20.78
N ALA A 70 -1.78 -12.74 19.83
CA ALA A 70 -2.33 -12.28 18.55
C ALA A 70 -3.69 -11.63 18.78
N PHE A 71 -3.97 -10.52 18.04
CA PHE A 71 -5.30 -9.93 18.04
C PHE A 71 -6.32 -10.87 17.39
N ARG A 72 -7.58 -10.72 17.78
CA ARG A 72 -8.66 -11.65 17.47
C ARG A 72 -9.74 -10.96 16.64
N PRO A 73 -10.52 -11.70 15.86
CA PRO A 73 -11.75 -11.19 15.28
C PRO A 73 -12.63 -10.51 16.36
N GLN A 74 -13.14 -9.33 16.04
CA GLN A 74 -13.94 -8.43 16.88
C GLN A 74 -13.17 -7.73 18.01
N ASP A 75 -11.85 -7.88 18.12
CA ASP A 75 -11.06 -6.95 18.93
C ASP A 75 -11.17 -5.53 18.35
N ILE A 76 -11.12 -4.52 19.21
CA ILE A 76 -11.09 -3.10 18.81
C ILE A 76 -9.72 -2.56 19.16
N LEU A 77 -8.99 -2.12 18.13
CA LEU A 77 -7.67 -1.53 18.28
C LEU A 77 -7.76 0.00 18.16
N THR A 78 -6.92 0.69 18.90
CA THR A 78 -6.75 2.14 18.76
C THR A 78 -5.51 2.43 17.94
N SER A 79 -5.69 3.13 16.83
CA SER A 79 -4.59 3.54 15.95
C SER A 79 -3.80 4.72 16.51
N ARG A 80 -2.61 4.99 15.91
CA ARG A 80 -1.80 6.17 16.23
C ARG A 80 -2.58 7.49 16.09
N LYS A 81 -3.48 7.60 15.11
CA LYS A 81 -4.34 8.78 14.90
C LYS A 81 -5.43 8.92 15.97
N GLY A 82 -5.61 7.92 16.82
CA GLY A 82 -6.66 7.88 17.84
C GLY A 82 -7.99 7.27 17.36
N LEU A 83 -8.10 6.93 16.08
CA LEU A 83 -9.28 6.24 15.55
C LEU A 83 -9.30 4.79 16.05
N THR A 84 -10.48 4.33 16.43
CA THR A 84 -10.73 2.93 16.80
C THR A 84 -11.05 2.10 15.56
N VAL A 85 -10.54 0.87 15.50
CA VAL A 85 -10.72 -0.04 14.38
C VAL A 85 -11.22 -1.39 14.88
N GLU A 86 -12.40 -1.81 14.44
CA GLU A 86 -12.92 -3.14 14.66
C GLU A 86 -12.24 -4.13 13.72
N ILE A 87 -11.72 -5.23 14.27
CA ILE A 87 -10.99 -6.25 13.51
C ILE A 87 -11.97 -7.34 13.10
N ASN A 88 -12.56 -7.21 11.92
CA ASN A 88 -13.44 -8.25 11.39
C ASN A 88 -12.68 -9.33 10.60
N ASN A 89 -11.44 -9.07 10.22
CA ASN A 89 -10.55 -10.06 9.60
C ASN A 89 -9.09 -9.82 9.99
N THR A 90 -8.47 -10.75 10.68
CA THR A 90 -7.04 -10.66 11.06
C THR A 90 -6.10 -10.81 9.87
N ASP A 91 -6.59 -11.29 8.71
CA ASP A 91 -5.87 -11.35 7.42
C ASP A 91 -5.90 -10.00 6.65
N ALA A 92 -6.46 -8.97 7.24
CA ALA A 92 -6.41 -7.59 6.78
C ALA A 92 -5.53 -6.72 7.69
N GLU A 93 -4.39 -7.26 8.10
CA GLU A 93 -3.39 -6.67 8.99
C GLU A 93 -2.58 -5.57 8.31
N GLY A 94 -2.33 -5.72 7.01
CA GLY A 94 -1.48 -4.81 6.24
C GLY A 94 -1.97 -3.37 6.28
N ARG A 95 -3.28 -3.16 6.20
CA ARG A 95 -3.86 -1.81 6.32
C ARG A 95 -3.76 -1.26 7.74
N LEU A 96 -3.72 -2.10 8.76
CA LEU A 96 -3.58 -1.67 10.16
C LEU A 96 -2.17 -1.13 10.42
N VAL A 97 -1.14 -1.87 10.02
CA VAL A 97 0.25 -1.43 10.21
C VAL A 97 0.59 -0.22 9.33
N LEU A 98 -0.01 -0.14 8.13
CA LEU A 98 0.13 1.04 7.26
C LEU A 98 -0.58 2.26 7.84
N ALA A 99 -1.74 2.10 8.48
CA ALA A 99 -2.49 3.19 9.10
C ALA A 99 -1.64 3.99 10.09
N ASP A 100 -0.93 3.30 10.99
CA ASP A 100 -0.06 3.94 11.97
C ASP A 100 1.17 4.60 11.32
N ALA A 101 1.76 3.95 10.30
CA ALA A 101 2.87 4.52 9.57
C ALA A 101 2.46 5.75 8.75
N LEU A 102 1.25 5.74 8.16
CA LEU A 102 0.70 6.88 7.43
C LEU A 102 0.36 8.05 8.35
N ALA A 103 -0.29 7.79 9.50
CA ALA A 103 -0.53 8.82 10.49
C ALA A 103 0.78 9.47 10.96
N TYR A 104 1.82 8.66 11.20
CA TYR A 104 3.14 9.15 11.57
C TYR A 104 3.83 9.93 10.43
N ALA A 105 3.59 9.55 9.19
CA ALA A 105 4.08 10.28 8.02
C ALA A 105 3.43 11.66 7.90
N ASP A 106 2.12 11.74 8.12
CA ASP A 106 1.30 12.94 7.97
C ASP A 106 1.61 14.03 9.02
N GLU A 107 2.09 13.63 10.23
CA GLU A 107 2.47 14.55 11.31
C GLU A 107 3.54 15.58 10.89
N ASP A 108 4.43 15.23 9.95
CA ASP A 108 5.48 16.12 9.45
C ASP A 108 5.02 16.98 8.27
N SER A 109 3.76 16.87 7.84
CA SER A 109 3.18 17.59 6.69
C SER A 109 4.10 17.58 5.48
N PRO A 110 4.45 16.40 4.93
CA PRO A 110 5.29 16.34 3.74
C PRO A 110 4.54 16.85 2.50
N ASP A 111 5.28 17.25 1.46
CA ASP A 111 4.69 17.69 0.19
C ASP A 111 4.05 16.54 -0.57
N GLN A 112 4.49 15.28 -0.32
CA GLN A 112 3.87 14.08 -0.87
C GLN A 112 4.10 12.87 0.03
N ILE A 113 3.04 12.07 0.24
CA ILE A 113 3.11 10.72 0.82
C ILE A 113 2.78 9.69 -0.27
N ILE A 114 3.65 8.70 -0.44
CA ILE A 114 3.42 7.57 -1.35
C ILE A 114 3.52 6.28 -0.55
N SER A 115 2.45 5.48 -0.54
CA SER A 115 2.50 4.15 0.07
C SER A 115 2.45 3.03 -0.97
N MET A 116 3.20 1.95 -0.72
CA MET A 116 3.22 0.75 -1.56
C MET A 116 2.99 -0.48 -0.70
N ALA A 117 2.08 -1.35 -1.12
CA ALA A 117 1.75 -2.55 -0.36
C ALA A 117 1.26 -3.68 -1.27
N THR A 118 1.60 -4.90 -0.91
CA THR A 118 0.96 -6.12 -1.40
C THR A 118 -0.33 -6.33 -0.60
N LEU A 119 -1.33 -5.47 -0.84
CA LEU A 119 -2.41 -5.28 0.12
C LEU A 119 -3.60 -6.18 -0.14
N THR A 120 -4.13 -6.20 -1.38
CA THR A 120 -5.37 -6.92 -1.66
C THR A 120 -5.26 -7.92 -2.80
N GLY A 121 -5.97 -9.04 -2.64
CA GLY A 121 -6.21 -9.95 -3.75
C GLY A 121 -7.13 -9.33 -4.81
N ALA A 122 -8.00 -8.41 -4.41
CA ALA A 122 -8.97 -7.74 -5.28
C ALA A 122 -8.26 -6.90 -6.37
N ALA A 123 -7.21 -6.17 -6.03
CA ALA A 123 -6.41 -5.40 -6.99
C ALA A 123 -5.85 -6.30 -8.09
N ARG A 124 -5.20 -7.40 -7.72
CA ARG A 124 -4.66 -8.38 -8.67
C ARG A 124 -5.74 -9.02 -9.55
N VAL A 125 -6.90 -9.31 -8.99
CA VAL A 125 -8.02 -9.87 -9.76
C VAL A 125 -8.52 -8.85 -10.79
N ALA A 126 -8.51 -7.56 -10.46
CA ALA A 126 -8.98 -6.50 -11.34
C ALA A 126 -8.03 -6.25 -12.53
N VAL A 127 -6.70 -6.19 -12.30
CA VAL A 127 -5.72 -5.71 -13.29
C VAL A 127 -4.66 -6.75 -13.67
N GLY A 128 -4.71 -7.95 -13.10
CA GLY A 128 -3.70 -8.99 -13.32
C GLY A 128 -2.41 -8.79 -12.54
N PRO A 129 -1.39 -9.65 -12.75
CA PRO A 129 -0.16 -9.64 -11.98
C PRO A 129 0.87 -8.60 -12.44
N ASP A 130 0.72 -8.02 -13.64
CA ASP A 130 1.75 -7.20 -14.29
C ASP A 130 1.54 -5.70 -14.10
N ILE A 131 0.32 -5.26 -13.83
CA ILE A 131 -0.03 -3.84 -13.69
C ILE A 131 -0.09 -3.49 -12.20
N ALA A 132 0.50 -2.35 -11.82
CA ALA A 132 0.40 -1.81 -10.47
C ALA A 132 -0.77 -0.82 -10.38
N PRO A 133 -1.90 -1.17 -9.76
CA PRO A 133 -2.97 -0.21 -9.54
C PRO A 133 -2.57 0.80 -8.48
N PHE A 134 -3.00 2.06 -8.68
CA PHE A 134 -2.77 3.13 -7.72
C PHE A 134 -4.02 3.99 -7.52
N PHE A 135 -4.06 4.69 -6.40
CA PHE A 135 -5.14 5.58 -5.97
C PHE A 135 -4.55 6.94 -5.61
N THR A 136 -5.15 7.99 -6.11
CA THR A 136 -4.82 9.38 -5.76
C THR A 136 -6.00 10.28 -6.11
N ASP A 137 -6.18 11.37 -5.35
CA ASP A 137 -7.14 12.44 -5.65
C ASP A 137 -6.49 13.52 -6.57
N ASP A 138 -5.18 13.46 -6.79
CA ASP A 138 -4.42 14.40 -7.61
C ASP A 138 -4.40 13.95 -9.07
N ASP A 139 -5.06 14.72 -9.94
CA ASP A 139 -5.16 14.42 -11.37
C ASP A 139 -3.83 14.66 -12.11
N ASP A 140 -3.09 15.70 -11.75
CA ASP A 140 -1.80 16.02 -12.38
C ASP A 140 -0.76 14.94 -12.06
N LEU A 141 -0.73 14.46 -10.82
CA LEU A 141 0.11 13.33 -10.41
C LEU A 141 -0.28 12.06 -11.17
N ALA A 142 -1.58 11.80 -11.34
CA ALA A 142 -2.05 10.61 -12.05
C ALA A 142 -1.64 10.63 -13.53
N ASP A 143 -1.70 11.79 -14.17
CA ASP A 143 -1.29 11.99 -15.56
C ASP A 143 0.24 11.84 -15.72
N ALA A 144 1.02 12.39 -14.78
CA ALA A 144 2.47 12.21 -14.74
C ALA A 144 2.86 10.73 -14.62
N LEU A 145 2.22 9.98 -13.71
CA LEU A 145 2.43 8.54 -13.56
C LEU A 145 2.06 7.77 -14.82
N THR A 146 0.93 8.09 -15.45
CA THR A 146 0.47 7.40 -16.67
C THR A 146 1.45 7.63 -17.84
N THR A 147 1.98 8.83 -17.95
CA THR A 147 2.98 9.19 -18.96
C THR A 147 4.31 8.49 -18.70
N ALA A 148 4.80 8.55 -17.47
CA ALA A 148 6.04 7.90 -17.05
C ALA A 148 6.01 6.37 -17.24
N ALA A 149 4.87 5.73 -16.94
CA ALA A 149 4.69 4.29 -17.07
C ALA A 149 4.98 3.78 -18.49
N ARG A 150 4.53 4.53 -19.49
CA ARG A 150 4.79 4.22 -20.91
C ARG A 150 6.27 4.38 -21.25
N ALA A 151 6.91 5.44 -20.75
CA ALA A 151 8.31 5.73 -21.04
C ALA A 151 9.26 4.66 -20.49
N VAL A 152 8.96 4.08 -19.32
CA VAL A 152 9.86 3.13 -18.65
C VAL A 152 9.38 1.67 -18.65
N ALA A 153 8.27 1.39 -19.34
CA ALA A 153 7.66 0.06 -19.43
C ALA A 153 7.42 -0.59 -18.04
N ASP A 154 6.87 0.18 -17.09
CA ASP A 154 6.48 -0.26 -15.76
C ASP A 154 5.02 0.16 -15.55
N PRO A 155 4.05 -0.67 -16.00
CA PRO A 155 2.66 -0.27 -16.17
C PRO A 155 1.95 -0.04 -14.85
N VAL A 156 1.20 1.05 -14.79
CA VAL A 156 0.34 1.41 -13.67
C VAL A 156 -1.08 1.67 -14.16
N TRP A 157 -2.05 1.61 -13.25
CA TRP A 157 -3.44 1.91 -13.57
C TRP A 157 -4.12 2.66 -12.42
N ARG A 158 -4.67 3.85 -12.69
CA ARG A 158 -5.41 4.62 -11.69
C ARG A 158 -6.75 3.94 -11.39
N MET A 159 -7.01 3.71 -10.10
CA MET A 159 -8.30 3.30 -9.55
C MET A 159 -8.88 4.46 -8.72
N PRO A 160 -10.22 4.59 -8.63
CA PRO A 160 -10.83 5.71 -7.93
C PRO A 160 -10.85 5.53 -6.41
N PHE A 161 -10.62 6.60 -5.67
CA PHE A 161 -11.18 6.78 -4.34
C PHE A 161 -12.68 7.11 -4.51
N HIS A 162 -13.53 6.10 -4.44
CA HIS A 162 -14.98 6.29 -4.63
C HIS A 162 -15.65 6.60 -3.29
N ASP A 163 -15.82 7.88 -2.98
CA ASP A 163 -16.33 8.37 -1.68
C ASP A 163 -17.61 7.70 -1.19
N PRO A 164 -18.61 7.36 -2.03
CA PRO A 164 -19.79 6.63 -1.55
C PRO A 164 -19.49 5.29 -0.86
N TYR A 165 -18.30 4.69 -1.09
CA TYR A 165 -17.90 3.46 -0.42
C TYR A 165 -17.26 3.69 0.97
N GLU A 166 -17.08 4.94 1.40
CA GLU A 166 -16.65 5.26 2.77
C GLU A 166 -17.60 4.66 3.82
N ALA A 167 -18.91 4.66 3.55
CA ALA A 167 -19.89 4.05 4.45
C ALA A 167 -19.69 2.53 4.65
N MET A 168 -18.99 1.85 3.74
CA MET A 168 -18.72 0.41 3.87
C MET A 168 -17.68 0.11 4.95
N ILE A 169 -16.79 1.05 5.25
CA ILE A 169 -15.73 0.89 6.26
C ILE A 169 -16.11 1.47 7.64
N GLU A 170 -17.37 1.84 7.84
CA GLU A 170 -17.90 2.39 9.09
C GLU A 170 -18.84 1.37 9.76
N PRO A 171 -18.37 0.58 10.74
CA PRO A 171 -19.14 -0.53 11.30
C PRO A 171 -20.22 -0.10 12.31
N GLY A 172 -20.07 1.10 12.90
CA GLY A 172 -20.96 1.65 13.93
C GLY A 172 -20.64 1.21 15.37
N VAL A 173 -19.67 0.31 15.58
CA VAL A 173 -19.15 -0.08 16.91
C VAL A 173 -17.85 0.65 17.20
N ALA A 174 -16.95 0.66 16.24
CA ALA A 174 -15.72 1.44 16.22
C ALA A 174 -15.84 2.54 15.14
N ASP A 175 -14.83 3.40 15.03
CA ASP A 175 -14.80 4.41 13.96
C ASP A 175 -14.65 3.77 12.58
N LEU A 176 -13.87 2.69 12.48
CA LEU A 176 -13.57 1.98 11.23
C LEU A 176 -13.68 0.46 11.38
N ASP A 177 -13.92 -0.21 10.25
CA ASP A 177 -13.86 -1.66 10.05
C ASP A 177 -12.67 -1.99 9.14
N ASN A 178 -11.81 -2.92 9.55
CA ASN A 178 -10.67 -3.32 8.72
C ASN A 178 -11.04 -4.22 7.54
N ALA A 179 -12.22 -4.84 7.56
CA ALA A 179 -12.64 -5.81 6.55
C ALA A 179 -14.15 -5.76 6.29
N PRO A 180 -14.64 -4.76 5.56
CA PRO A 180 -16.06 -4.58 5.31
C PRO A 180 -16.68 -5.79 4.62
N LYS A 181 -17.95 -6.03 4.94
CA LYS A 181 -18.74 -7.16 4.42
C LYS A 181 -19.04 -6.98 2.92
N GLY A 182 -19.34 -8.08 2.24
CA GLY A 182 -19.93 -8.08 0.90
C GLY A 182 -19.00 -8.52 -0.24
N GLY A 183 -17.71 -8.62 -0.07
CA GLY A 183 -16.78 -9.19 -1.06
C GLY A 183 -16.51 -8.36 -2.32
N PHE A 184 -17.14 -7.19 -2.47
CA PHE A 184 -16.91 -6.27 -3.59
C PHE A 184 -16.01 -5.10 -3.21
N ALA A 185 -15.38 -4.49 -4.22
CA ALA A 185 -14.58 -3.28 -4.10
C ALA A 185 -13.42 -3.36 -3.08
N GLY A 186 -12.89 -4.55 -2.81
CA GLY A 186 -11.89 -4.77 -1.75
C GLY A 186 -10.63 -3.92 -1.88
N ALA A 187 -10.18 -3.61 -3.11
CA ALA A 187 -9.05 -2.71 -3.32
C ALA A 187 -9.42 -1.27 -2.98
N THR A 188 -10.60 -0.80 -3.43
CA THR A 188 -11.07 0.57 -3.18
C THR A 188 -11.34 0.81 -1.69
N THR A 189 -12.01 -0.11 -1.00
CA THR A 189 -12.28 0.02 0.44
C THR A 189 -11.00 -0.03 1.27
N ALA A 190 -10.00 -0.82 0.86
CA ALA A 190 -8.69 -0.81 1.50
C ALA A 190 -7.96 0.53 1.31
N ALA A 191 -8.00 1.08 0.11
CA ALA A 191 -7.40 2.38 -0.18
C ALA A 191 -8.12 3.52 0.58
N LEU A 192 -9.46 3.51 0.64
CA LEU A 192 -10.25 4.46 1.43
C LEU A 192 -9.94 4.36 2.92
N PHE A 193 -9.80 3.14 3.46
CA PHE A 193 -9.37 2.94 4.84
C PHE A 193 -8.02 3.63 5.11
N LEU A 194 -7.03 3.45 4.24
CA LEU A 194 -5.72 4.09 4.38
C LEU A 194 -5.81 5.61 4.28
N ARG A 195 -6.64 6.14 3.37
CA ARG A 195 -6.85 7.58 3.19
C ARG A 195 -7.32 8.27 4.48
N ARG A 196 -8.07 7.59 5.36
CA ARG A 196 -8.51 8.12 6.66
C ARG A 196 -7.35 8.50 7.60
N PHE A 197 -6.16 7.98 7.37
CA PHE A 197 -4.98 8.22 8.21
C PHE A 197 -4.08 9.35 7.68
N VAL A 198 -4.38 9.90 6.51
CA VAL A 198 -3.70 11.07 5.93
C VAL A 198 -4.69 12.21 5.83
N SER A 199 -4.32 13.39 6.35
CA SER A 199 -5.22 14.55 6.41
C SER A 199 -4.58 15.84 5.89
N ALA A 200 -3.26 15.99 6.05
CA ALA A 200 -2.53 17.21 5.75
C ALA A 200 -1.78 17.15 4.42
N ALA A 201 -1.24 15.98 4.09
CA ALA A 201 -0.40 15.80 2.91
C ALA A 201 -1.19 15.24 1.70
N PRO A 202 -0.79 15.58 0.46
CA PRO A 202 -1.20 14.83 -0.73
C PRO A 202 -0.82 13.35 -0.59
N TYR A 203 -1.71 12.44 -1.01
CA TYR A 203 -1.55 11.01 -0.78
C TYR A 203 -1.75 10.18 -2.04
N THR A 204 -0.84 9.24 -2.24
CA THR A 204 -0.93 8.23 -3.30
C THR A 204 -0.67 6.84 -2.72
N HIS A 205 -1.53 5.89 -3.06
CA HIS A 205 -1.40 4.48 -2.64
C HIS A 205 -1.23 3.57 -3.84
N PHE A 206 -0.28 2.63 -3.76
CA PHE A 206 -0.11 1.55 -4.74
C PHE A 206 -0.41 0.20 -4.09
N ASP A 207 -1.37 -0.54 -4.66
CA ASP A 207 -1.72 -1.90 -4.24
C ASP A 207 -1.11 -2.91 -5.22
N ILE A 208 0.14 -3.28 -4.98
CA ILE A 208 0.96 -4.08 -5.89
C ILE A 208 0.82 -5.58 -5.63
N TYR A 209 1.05 -6.40 -6.65
CA TYR A 209 1.17 -7.85 -6.46
C TYR A 209 2.56 -8.27 -5.95
N GLY A 210 3.61 -7.61 -6.44
CA GLY A 210 5.00 -7.82 -6.01
C GLY A 210 5.58 -9.20 -6.37
N TRP A 211 4.98 -9.94 -7.30
CA TRP A 211 5.42 -11.27 -7.66
C TRP A 211 5.25 -11.57 -9.15
N GLN A 212 6.31 -12.08 -9.79
CA GLN A 212 6.28 -12.60 -11.15
C GLN A 212 5.95 -14.11 -11.09
N PRO A 213 4.74 -14.54 -11.50
CA PRO A 213 4.33 -15.93 -11.33
C PRO A 213 5.04 -16.91 -12.28
N THR A 214 5.37 -16.46 -13.48
CA THR A 214 6.04 -17.25 -14.52
C THR A 214 7.21 -16.46 -15.09
N ALA A 215 8.29 -17.17 -15.46
CA ALA A 215 9.43 -16.53 -16.10
C ALA A 215 9.05 -15.97 -17.47
N ALA A 216 9.55 -14.76 -17.79
CA ALA A 216 9.44 -14.11 -19.08
C ALA A 216 10.81 -13.48 -19.44
N PRO A 217 11.04 -13.04 -20.68
CA PRO A 217 12.29 -12.36 -21.05
C PRO A 217 12.58 -11.18 -20.12
N ALA A 218 13.77 -11.16 -19.52
CA ALA A 218 14.23 -10.19 -18.52
C ALA A 218 13.35 -10.09 -17.24
N ARG A 219 12.45 -11.04 -17.02
CA ARG A 219 11.57 -11.12 -15.84
C ARG A 219 11.60 -12.53 -15.27
N PRO A 220 12.55 -12.87 -14.40
CA PRO A 220 12.57 -14.18 -13.76
C PRO A 220 11.36 -14.36 -12.83
N LYS A 221 10.93 -15.61 -12.64
CA LYS A 221 9.93 -15.92 -11.62
C LYS A 221 10.45 -15.52 -10.23
N GLY A 222 9.64 -14.82 -9.44
CA GLY A 222 10.03 -14.41 -8.08
C GLY A 222 9.51 -13.04 -7.70
N GLY A 223 10.10 -12.45 -6.68
CA GLY A 223 9.81 -11.07 -6.27
C GLY A 223 10.15 -10.08 -7.38
N VAL A 224 9.29 -9.10 -7.59
CA VAL A 224 9.45 -8.06 -8.61
C VAL A 224 8.99 -6.71 -8.07
N GLY A 225 9.76 -5.66 -8.39
CA GLY A 225 9.32 -4.27 -8.18
C GLY A 225 8.29 -3.89 -9.23
N GLN A 226 7.22 -3.23 -8.79
CA GLN A 226 6.14 -2.73 -9.64
C GLN A 226 5.87 -1.26 -9.29
N GLY A 227 5.71 -0.41 -10.30
CA GLY A 227 5.47 1.03 -10.15
C GLY A 227 6.68 1.85 -9.71
N THR A 228 7.78 1.22 -9.32
CA THR A 228 8.98 1.92 -8.79
C THR A 228 9.71 2.74 -9.83
N ARG A 229 9.85 2.21 -11.06
CA ARG A 229 10.50 2.95 -12.17
C ARG A 229 9.58 4.06 -12.67
N THR A 230 8.28 3.79 -12.71
CA THR A 230 7.28 4.80 -13.03
C THR A 230 7.33 5.96 -12.05
N LEU A 231 7.34 5.67 -10.75
CA LEU A 231 7.46 6.69 -9.71
C LEU A 231 8.76 7.48 -9.88
N LEU A 232 9.91 6.81 -10.03
CA LEU A 232 11.19 7.48 -10.21
C LEU A 232 11.18 8.43 -11.41
N GLN A 233 10.60 7.99 -12.54
CA GLN A 233 10.50 8.78 -13.77
C GLN A 233 9.58 10.00 -13.60
N ALA A 234 8.50 9.86 -12.84
CA ALA A 234 7.52 10.92 -12.62
C ALA A 234 7.92 11.90 -11.49
N LEU A 235 8.81 11.50 -10.57
CA LEU A 235 9.16 12.31 -9.40
C LEU A 235 9.60 13.75 -9.72
N PRO A 236 10.41 14.03 -10.77
CA PRO A 236 10.75 15.41 -11.10
C PRO A 236 9.53 16.29 -11.38
N ASP A 237 8.56 15.78 -12.12
CA ASP A 237 7.33 16.51 -12.44
C ASP A 237 6.44 16.66 -11.21
N ILE A 238 6.25 15.56 -10.43
CA ILE A 238 5.42 15.54 -9.22
C ILE A 238 5.97 16.45 -8.12
N MET A 239 7.29 16.51 -7.97
CA MET A 239 7.95 17.24 -6.87
C MET A 239 8.50 18.60 -7.29
N GLY A 240 8.38 18.98 -8.55
CA GLY A 240 8.90 20.25 -9.09
C GLY A 240 10.44 20.37 -9.00
N LEU A 241 11.16 19.32 -9.39
CA LEU A 241 12.64 19.20 -9.29
C LEU A 241 13.34 19.69 -10.54
#